data_db5fec64674b9034c8cffa303a180311
#
_entry.id   db5fec64674b9034c8cffa303a180311
#
_cell.length_a   1.000
_cell.length_b   1.000
_cell.length_c   1.000
_cell.angle_alpha   90.00
_cell.angle_beta   90.00
_cell.angle_gamma   90.00
#
_symmetry.space_group_name_H-M   'P 1'
#
loop_
_entity.id
_entity.type
_entity.pdbx_description
1 polymer ?
#
loop_
_entity_poly.entity_id
_entity_poly.type
_entity_poly.pdbx_seq_one_letter_code
_entity_poly.pdbx_strand_id
1 'polypeptide(L)'
;MSNFVPHKIDSDTSFESDLLGEVKAGFPSPAEDIREKLDLIKLLVKHKAATFFFRVDGVSMVDCDMDEGDIIIVDRAIDPYNNCKAVCFIDGEYTVKRVEMLGSKVRLMPANEHNTKYQPIEVTPDNQFIIWGVVTYTIKKM
;
A
#
# COMPACT_ATOMS: atom_id res chain seq x y z
N MET A 1 1.26 21.05 5.23
CA MET A 1 0.52 19.87 5.68
C MET A 1 -0.59 19.57 4.68
N SER A 2 -0.62 18.39 4.16
CA SER A 2 -1.63 18.01 3.20
C SER A 2 -2.97 17.79 3.91
N ASN A 3 -4.04 18.33 3.33
CA ASN A 3 -5.40 18.02 3.76
C ASN A 3 -5.74 16.62 3.29
N PHE A 4 -5.46 15.65 4.13
CA PHE A 4 -5.65 14.27 3.80
C PHE A 4 -7.09 13.85 4.07
N VAL A 5 -7.76 13.36 3.03
CA VAL A 5 -9.12 12.80 3.12
C VAL A 5 -9.11 11.43 2.45
N PRO A 6 -9.30 10.35 3.20
CA PRO A 6 -9.38 9.03 2.59
C PRO A 6 -10.64 8.90 1.73
N HIS A 7 -10.50 8.23 0.58
CA HIS A 7 -11.60 7.93 -0.32
C HIS A 7 -12.00 6.47 -0.17
N LYS A 8 -13.24 6.25 0.24
CA LYS A 8 -13.79 4.91 0.42
C LYS A 8 -14.36 4.38 -0.88
N ILE A 9 -14.12 3.10 -1.15
CA ILE A 9 -14.70 2.42 -2.31
C ILE A 9 -16.20 2.19 -2.08
N ASP A 10 -17.01 2.54 -3.09
CA ASP A 10 -18.44 2.23 -3.09
C ASP A 10 -18.63 0.71 -3.05
N SER A 11 -19.41 0.23 -2.07
CA SER A 11 -19.64 -1.19 -1.87
C SER A 11 -20.37 -1.87 -3.03
N ASP A 12 -21.11 -1.09 -3.84
CA ASP A 12 -21.88 -1.63 -4.97
C ASP A 12 -21.10 -1.61 -6.29
N THR A 13 -19.91 -1.00 -6.30
CA THR A 13 -19.07 -0.95 -7.51
C THR A 13 -18.42 -2.30 -7.77
N SER A 14 -18.47 -2.73 -9.02
CA SER A 14 -17.76 -3.91 -9.48
C SER A 14 -17.26 -3.69 -10.91
N PHE A 15 -16.20 -4.37 -11.26
CA PHE A 15 -15.70 -4.44 -12.64
C PHE A 15 -15.22 -5.85 -12.92
N GLU A 16 -15.83 -6.50 -13.89
CA GLU A 16 -15.50 -7.86 -14.27
C GLU A 16 -15.04 -7.91 -15.72
N SER A 17 -13.95 -8.64 -15.98
CA SER A 17 -13.42 -8.85 -17.32
C SER A 17 -12.79 -10.24 -17.41
N ASP A 18 -12.41 -10.64 -18.60
CA ASP A 18 -11.76 -11.93 -18.81
C ASP A 18 -10.28 -11.88 -18.42
N LEU A 19 -9.84 -12.86 -17.64
CA LEU A 19 -8.43 -13.16 -17.45
C LEU A 19 -8.04 -14.19 -18.52
N LEU A 20 -7.14 -13.82 -19.42
CA LEU A 20 -6.83 -14.64 -20.61
C LEU A 20 -5.70 -15.65 -20.38
N GLY A 21 -5.07 -15.65 -19.22
CA GLY A 21 -3.97 -16.55 -18.88
C GLY A 21 -2.71 -15.81 -18.46
N GLU A 22 -1.57 -16.44 -18.66
CA GLU A 22 -0.28 -15.91 -18.26
C GLU A 22 0.52 -15.43 -19.46
N VAL A 23 1.29 -14.37 -19.26
CA VAL A 23 2.25 -13.85 -20.23
C VAL A 23 3.65 -14.03 -19.65
N LYS A 24 4.53 -14.68 -20.41
CA LYS A 24 5.91 -14.90 -19.96
C LYS A 24 6.69 -13.59 -20.00
N ALA A 25 7.36 -13.28 -18.89
CA ALA A 25 8.25 -12.13 -18.80
C ALA A 25 9.70 -12.47 -19.24
N GLY A 26 9.96 -13.71 -19.65
CA GLY A 26 11.22 -14.19 -20.19
C GLY A 26 11.09 -14.60 -21.64
N PHE A 27 11.50 -15.80 -21.97
CA PHE A 27 11.35 -16.33 -23.33
C PHE A 27 9.89 -16.58 -23.65
N PRO A 28 9.46 -16.33 -24.92
CA PRO A 28 8.10 -16.65 -25.35
C PRO A 28 7.78 -18.13 -25.15
N SER A 29 6.53 -18.41 -24.86
CA SER A 29 6.01 -19.77 -24.77
C SER A 29 4.71 -19.87 -25.58
N PRO A 30 4.28 -21.10 -25.94
CA PRO A 30 3.01 -21.29 -26.67
C PRO A 30 1.85 -20.66 -25.88
N ALA A 31 0.95 -20.01 -26.63
CA ALA A 31 -0.28 -19.46 -26.06
C ALA A 31 -1.23 -20.56 -25.62
N GLU A 32 -1.81 -20.41 -24.44
CA GLU A 32 -2.86 -21.27 -23.95
C GLU A 32 -4.19 -20.49 -23.97
N ASP A 33 -5.28 -21.16 -24.37
CA ASP A 33 -6.60 -20.56 -24.40
C ASP A 33 -7.29 -20.83 -23.06
N ILE A 34 -6.83 -20.14 -22.01
CA ILE A 34 -7.44 -20.17 -20.70
C ILE A 34 -8.23 -18.88 -20.51
N ARG A 35 -9.51 -19.03 -20.17
CA ARG A 35 -10.39 -17.88 -19.89
C ARG A 35 -11.02 -18.05 -18.53
N GLU A 36 -10.79 -17.08 -17.67
CA GLU A 36 -11.42 -16.98 -16.36
C GLU A 36 -12.04 -15.59 -16.22
N LYS A 37 -13.11 -15.50 -15.45
CA LYS A 37 -13.68 -14.20 -15.11
C LYS A 37 -12.93 -13.61 -13.95
N LEU A 38 -12.48 -12.38 -14.12
CA LEU A 38 -11.78 -11.62 -13.08
C LEU A 38 -12.56 -10.36 -12.73
N ASP A 39 -12.93 -10.24 -11.48
CA ASP A 39 -13.49 -9.01 -10.92
C ASP A 39 -12.36 -8.29 -10.16
N LEU A 40 -11.91 -7.14 -10.68
CA LEU A 40 -10.82 -6.38 -10.08
C LEU A 40 -11.15 -5.92 -8.66
N ILE A 41 -12.40 -5.55 -8.39
CA ILE A 41 -12.78 -5.11 -7.05
C ILE A 41 -12.67 -6.28 -6.07
N LYS A 42 -13.12 -7.46 -6.43
CA LYS A 42 -12.98 -8.65 -5.58
C LYS A 42 -11.53 -9.05 -5.38
N LEU A 43 -10.68 -8.88 -6.41
CA LEU A 43 -9.26 -9.18 -6.31
C LEU A 43 -8.56 -8.24 -5.35
N LEU A 44 -8.79 -6.94 -5.50
CA LEU A 44 -8.03 -5.90 -4.81
C LEU A 44 -8.62 -5.50 -3.46
N VAL A 45 -9.92 -5.72 -3.26
CA VAL A 45 -10.65 -5.25 -2.08
C VAL A 45 -11.27 -6.43 -1.35
N LYS A 46 -10.68 -6.82 -0.23
CA LYS A 46 -11.18 -7.91 0.61
C LYS A 46 -12.18 -7.44 1.66
N HIS A 47 -12.04 -6.21 2.14
CA HIS A 47 -12.86 -5.63 3.20
C HIS A 47 -13.37 -4.27 2.72
N LYS A 48 -14.48 -4.27 1.99
CA LYS A 48 -15.00 -3.05 1.33
C LYS A 48 -15.25 -1.90 2.30
N ALA A 49 -15.77 -2.18 3.48
CA ALA A 49 -16.06 -1.16 4.48
C ALA A 49 -14.80 -0.55 5.12
N ALA A 50 -13.64 -1.21 4.98
CA ALA A 50 -12.40 -0.82 5.62
C ALA A 50 -11.28 -0.47 4.62
N THR A 51 -11.60 -0.36 3.33
CA THR A 51 -10.63 -0.13 2.26
C THR A 51 -10.69 1.30 1.76
N PHE A 52 -9.51 1.93 1.65
CA PHE A 52 -9.36 3.32 1.25
C PHE A 52 -8.22 3.47 0.26
N PHE A 53 -8.24 4.54 -0.52
CA PHE A 53 -7.18 4.89 -1.46
C PHE A 53 -6.41 6.10 -0.97
N PHE A 54 -5.10 6.09 -1.26
CA PHE A 54 -4.23 7.23 -1.07
C PHE A 54 -3.36 7.43 -2.30
N ARG A 55 -2.99 8.68 -2.57
CA ARG A 55 -1.96 8.99 -3.56
C ARG A 55 -0.63 9.14 -2.83
N VAL A 56 0.42 8.51 -3.33
CA VAL A 56 1.76 8.64 -2.77
C VAL A 56 2.33 10.01 -3.13
N ASP A 57 2.79 10.73 -2.11
CA ASP A 57 3.48 12.01 -2.25
C ASP A 57 4.89 11.83 -1.66
N GLY A 58 5.89 12.17 -2.45
CA GLY A 58 7.28 12.02 -2.06
C GLY A 58 7.92 10.71 -2.51
N VAL A 59 9.20 10.53 -2.17
CA VAL A 59 10.04 9.46 -2.69
C VAL A 59 10.67 8.59 -1.62
N SER A 60 10.19 8.68 -0.38
CA SER A 60 10.78 7.94 0.75
C SER A 60 10.62 6.42 0.66
N MET A 61 9.75 5.93 -0.23
CA MET A 61 9.42 4.51 -0.36
C MET A 61 9.71 3.93 -1.75
N VAL A 62 10.55 4.60 -2.55
CA VAL A 62 10.83 4.17 -3.93
C VAL A 62 11.48 2.79 -4.02
N ASP A 63 12.29 2.39 -3.03
CA ASP A 63 12.92 1.08 -3.00
C ASP A 63 11.93 -0.06 -2.65
N CYS A 64 10.69 0.30 -2.27
CA CYS A 64 9.58 -0.63 -2.08
C CYS A 64 8.55 -0.53 -3.22
N ASP A 65 8.95 0.03 -4.36
CA ASP A 65 8.09 0.20 -5.54
C ASP A 65 6.88 1.11 -5.30
N MET A 66 6.98 2.04 -4.37
CA MET A 66 5.98 3.09 -4.18
C MET A 66 6.57 4.42 -4.62
N ASP A 67 6.23 4.82 -5.84
CA ASP A 67 6.70 6.06 -6.43
C ASP A 67 5.69 7.18 -6.24
N GLU A 68 6.18 8.42 -6.30
CA GLU A 68 5.31 9.58 -6.24
C GLU A 68 4.26 9.54 -7.35
N GLY A 69 3.02 9.79 -6.99
CA GLY A 69 1.88 9.73 -7.91
C GLY A 69 1.18 8.38 -7.97
N ASP A 70 1.77 7.33 -7.45
CA ASP A 70 1.12 6.02 -7.38
C ASP A 70 -0.11 6.08 -6.48
N ILE A 71 -1.05 5.17 -6.71
CA ILE A 71 -2.19 4.99 -5.83
C ILE A 71 -1.98 3.72 -5.02
N ILE A 72 -2.11 3.83 -3.71
CA ILE A 72 -2.04 2.67 -2.82
C ILE A 72 -3.43 2.32 -2.30
N ILE A 73 -3.67 1.03 -2.17
CA ILE A 73 -4.88 0.50 -1.56
C ILE A 73 -4.55 0.13 -0.12
N VAL A 74 -5.34 0.64 0.81
CA VAL A 74 -5.09 0.50 2.25
C VAL A 74 -6.29 -0.18 2.89
N ASP A 75 -6.03 -1.25 3.62
CA ASP A 75 -7.05 -2.04 4.32
C ASP A 75 -6.88 -1.87 5.82
N ARG A 76 -7.88 -1.29 6.45
CA ARG A 76 -7.88 -1.06 7.90
C ARG A 76 -8.32 -2.26 8.72
N ALA A 77 -8.85 -3.28 8.08
CA ALA A 77 -9.29 -4.52 8.75
C ALA A 77 -8.14 -5.52 8.94
N ILE A 78 -7.00 -5.31 8.30
CA ILE A 78 -5.82 -6.15 8.46
C ILE A 78 -5.05 -5.72 9.70
N ASP A 79 -4.76 -6.67 10.59
CA ASP A 79 -3.91 -6.40 11.74
C ASP A 79 -2.47 -6.13 11.28
N PRO A 80 -1.84 -5.04 11.73
CA PRO A 80 -0.45 -4.76 11.37
C PRO A 80 0.49 -5.88 11.81
N TYR A 81 1.50 -6.12 10.99
CA TYR A 81 2.52 -7.14 11.26
C TYR A 81 3.91 -6.57 10.95
N ASN A 82 4.94 -7.20 11.51
CA ASN A 82 6.31 -6.72 11.32
C ASN A 82 6.68 -6.68 9.83
N ASN A 83 7.27 -5.58 9.42
CA ASN A 83 7.67 -5.27 8.05
C ASN A 83 6.51 -5.00 7.07
N CYS A 84 5.28 -4.83 7.55
CA CYS A 84 4.20 -4.41 6.67
C CYS A 84 4.44 -2.97 6.19
N LYS A 85 3.99 -2.67 4.98
CA LYS A 85 3.89 -1.29 4.51
C LYS A 85 2.56 -0.78 5.02
N ALA A 86 2.57 0.38 5.64
CA ALA A 86 1.37 0.92 6.28
C ALA A 86 1.30 2.43 6.18
N VAL A 87 0.09 2.93 6.14
CA VAL A 87 -0.17 4.34 6.39
C VAL A 87 -0.23 4.51 7.90
N CYS A 88 0.61 5.39 8.41
CA CYS A 88 0.73 5.70 9.83
C CYS A 88 0.34 7.14 10.07
N PHE A 89 -0.27 7.39 11.21
CA PHE A 89 -0.50 8.73 11.72
C PHE A 89 0.46 8.96 12.87
N ILE A 90 1.27 10.00 12.75
CA ILE A 90 2.25 10.37 13.79
C ILE A 90 2.28 11.88 13.96
N ASP A 91 2.05 12.35 15.18
CA ASP A 91 2.10 13.77 15.56
C ASP A 91 1.30 14.69 14.63
N GLY A 92 0.11 14.26 14.25
CA GLY A 92 -0.80 15.05 13.40
C GLY A 92 -0.60 14.87 11.90
N GLU A 93 0.33 14.03 11.46
CA GLU A 93 0.64 13.85 10.05
C GLU A 93 0.50 12.39 9.62
N TYR A 94 0.06 12.18 8.37
CA TYR A 94 0.03 10.86 7.76
C TYR A 94 1.30 10.63 6.95
N THR A 95 1.81 9.41 7.01
CA THR A 95 2.96 8.98 6.20
C THR A 95 2.83 7.50 5.85
N VAL A 96 3.39 7.07 4.73
CA VAL A 96 3.51 5.65 4.40
C VAL A 96 4.94 5.21 4.63
N LYS A 97 5.10 4.14 5.41
CA LYS A 97 6.41 3.59 5.77
C LYS A 97 6.32 2.07 5.93
N ARG A 98 7.46 1.42 5.95
CA ARG A 98 7.57 0.04 6.41
C ARG A 98 7.63 0.08 7.93
N VAL A 99 6.76 -0.67 8.58
CA VAL A 99 6.67 -0.69 10.04
C VAL A 99 7.52 -1.83 10.58
N GLU A 100 8.50 -1.49 11.39
CA GLU A 100 9.35 -2.45 12.09
C GLU A 100 8.87 -2.55 13.52
N MET A 101 8.47 -3.75 13.94
CA MET A 101 7.96 -4.03 15.27
C MET A 101 8.98 -4.88 16.01
N LEU A 102 9.63 -4.32 17.03
CA LEU A 102 10.64 -4.98 17.85
C LEU A 102 10.15 -5.01 19.29
N GLY A 103 9.41 -6.06 19.65
CA GLY A 103 8.76 -6.15 20.95
C GLY A 103 7.75 -5.01 21.13
N SER A 104 7.94 -4.19 22.15
CA SER A 104 7.09 -3.01 22.40
C SER A 104 7.53 -1.76 21.61
N LYS A 105 8.66 -1.85 20.88
CA LYS A 105 9.20 -0.73 20.12
C LYS A 105 8.69 -0.77 18.67
N VAL A 106 8.40 0.41 18.12
CA VAL A 106 7.99 0.58 16.73
C VAL A 106 8.93 1.57 16.08
N ARG A 107 9.38 1.23 14.89
CA ARG A 107 10.24 2.08 14.08
C ARG A 107 9.66 2.16 12.65
N LEU A 108 9.55 3.37 12.14
CA LEU A 108 9.05 3.61 10.79
C LEU A 108 10.23 3.75 9.85
N MET A 109 10.34 2.83 8.91
CA MET A 109 11.49 2.69 8.04
C MET A 109 11.20 3.25 6.64
N PRO A 110 12.00 4.20 6.16
CA PRO A 110 11.93 4.59 4.75
C PRO A 110 12.55 3.50 3.88
N ALA A 111 12.28 3.54 2.59
CA ALA A 111 12.87 2.65 1.60
C ALA A 111 13.43 3.49 0.44
N ASN A 112 14.47 4.25 0.73
CA ASN A 112 15.21 5.05 -0.24
C ASN A 112 16.65 5.20 0.22
N GLU A 113 17.47 4.20 -0.05
CA GLU A 113 18.86 4.15 0.43
C GLU A 113 19.77 5.18 -0.23
N HIS A 114 19.39 5.69 -1.43
CA HIS A 114 20.19 6.69 -2.13
C HIS A 114 19.97 8.12 -1.62
N ASN A 115 18.98 8.33 -0.75
CA ASN A 115 18.68 9.64 -0.22
C ASN A 115 18.76 9.64 1.31
N THR A 116 19.89 10.11 1.83
CA THR A 116 20.16 10.15 3.26
C THR A 116 19.28 11.11 4.06
N LYS A 117 18.48 11.93 3.36
CA LYS A 117 17.47 12.80 4.00
C LYS A 117 16.40 11.98 4.71
N TYR A 118 16.09 10.79 4.18
CA TYR A 118 15.07 9.92 4.77
C TYR A 118 15.72 8.98 5.79
N GLN A 119 15.40 9.20 7.05
CA GLN A 119 15.93 8.43 8.17
C GLN A 119 14.81 7.67 8.86
N PRO A 120 15.13 6.54 9.54
CA PRO A 120 14.15 5.87 10.38
C PRO A 120 13.58 6.81 11.44
N ILE A 121 12.28 6.64 11.71
CA ILE A 121 11.59 7.38 12.76
C ILE A 121 11.34 6.42 13.92
N GLU A 122 11.97 6.67 15.06
CA GLU A 122 11.70 5.95 16.30
C GLU A 122 10.40 6.48 16.90
N VAL A 123 9.41 5.62 17.10
CA VAL A 123 8.20 6.00 17.80
C VAL A 123 8.42 5.87 19.29
N THR A 124 8.17 6.96 20.02
CA THR A 124 8.34 7.04 21.47
C THR A 124 7.00 7.23 22.17
N PRO A 125 6.90 7.01 23.50
CA PRO A 125 5.66 7.30 24.23
C PRO A 125 5.20 8.76 24.13
N ASP A 126 6.09 9.68 23.77
CA ASP A 126 5.76 11.10 23.61
C ASP A 126 5.08 11.38 22.26
N ASN A 127 5.17 10.45 21.31
CA ASN A 127 4.50 10.58 20.01
C ASN A 127 3.02 10.21 20.13
N GLN A 128 2.17 11.00 19.47
CA GLN A 128 0.81 10.59 19.16
C GLN A 128 0.89 9.72 17.90
N PHE A 129 0.65 8.41 18.03
CA PHE A 129 0.91 7.46 16.97
C PHE A 129 -0.16 6.39 16.86
N ILE A 130 -0.57 6.11 15.62
CA ILE A 130 -1.34 4.91 15.27
C ILE A 130 -0.86 4.39 13.92
N ILE A 131 -0.94 3.07 13.75
CA ILE A 131 -0.88 2.45 12.42
C ILE A 131 -2.28 2.50 11.87
N TRP A 132 -2.50 3.39 10.88
CA TRP A 132 -3.84 3.70 10.40
C TRP A 132 -4.41 2.59 9.54
N GLY A 133 -3.60 1.98 8.68
CA GLY A 133 -4.02 0.87 7.85
C GLY A 133 -2.86 0.26 7.07
N VAL A 134 -3.03 -1.00 6.66
CA VAL A 134 -2.00 -1.77 5.96
C VAL A 134 -2.15 -1.60 4.46
N VAL A 135 -1.05 -1.30 3.77
CA VAL A 135 -1.01 -1.20 2.30
C VAL A 135 -1.02 -2.61 1.72
N THR A 136 -1.98 -2.89 0.86
CA THR A 136 -2.14 -4.20 0.22
C THR A 136 -1.67 -4.22 -1.22
N TYR A 137 -1.86 -3.12 -1.95
CA TYR A 137 -1.49 -3.00 -3.36
C TYR A 137 -1.04 -1.59 -3.68
N THR A 138 -0.17 -1.49 -4.68
CA THR A 138 0.21 -0.23 -5.31
C THR A 138 -0.24 -0.28 -6.76
N ILE A 139 -0.93 0.75 -7.23
CA ILE A 139 -1.36 0.90 -8.61
C ILE A 139 -0.46 1.94 -9.26
N LYS A 140 0.25 1.52 -10.28
CA LYS A 140 1.23 2.32 -10.97
C LYS A 140 0.84 2.49 -12.44
N LYS A 141 0.78 3.75 -12.89
CA LYS A 141 0.58 4.03 -14.31
C LYS A 141 1.88 3.82 -15.05
N MET A 142 1.83 3.08 -16.13
CA MET A 142 3.00 2.84 -16.97
C MET A 142 3.26 3.96 -17.95
#